data_f80305d7bf7fdba4263434ba226ac8a3
#
_entry.id   f80305d7bf7fdba4263434ba226ac8a3
#
_cell.length_a   1.000
_cell.length_b   1.000
_cell.length_c   1.000
_cell.angle_alpha   90.00
_cell.angle_beta   90.00
_cell.angle_gamma   90.00
#
_symmetry.space_group_name_H-M   'P 1'
#
loop_
_entity.id
_entity.type
_entity.pdbx_description
1 polymer ?
#
loop_
_entity_poly.entity_id
_entity_poly.type
_entity_poly.pdbx_seq_one_letter_code
_entity_poly.pdbx_strand_id
1 'polypeptide(L)'
;MVAPPVVAPEPAARPVRAPDPAARSARAERLRKVCVGVVITAVSVSVLVVLLFLAAWRNDYLIESDKGETTGEVLSAGRLRSAVMYVTPDGVTHNPKVGVLYPTNLTAGERINVEYSRADPDLVRVAGRDVRVAVLPALSVLAVTWALTLPTLWLLMRAATGSMSVRPIFDPASYRRRVPGDRDRAD
;
A
#
# COMPACT_ATOMS: atom_id res chain seq x y z
N MET A 1 64.71 49.58 -5.46
CA MET A 1 64.65 48.37 -4.63
C MET A 1 63.20 48.19 -4.20
N VAL A 2 62.45 47.34 -4.98
CA VAL A 2 61.01 47.17 -4.80
C VAL A 2 60.82 45.89 -3.96
N ALA A 3 60.18 46.01 -2.81
CA ALA A 3 59.86 44.89 -1.94
C ALA A 3 58.86 43.92 -2.63
N PRO A 4 59.05 42.61 -2.53
CA PRO A 4 58.13 41.64 -3.09
C PRO A 4 56.76 41.68 -2.35
N PRO A 5 55.63 41.41 -3.05
CA PRO A 5 54.31 41.40 -2.44
C PRO A 5 54.19 40.26 -1.40
N VAL A 6 53.75 40.63 -0.21
CA VAL A 6 53.40 39.64 0.85
C VAL A 6 52.13 38.89 0.42
N VAL A 7 52.29 37.64 0.02
CA VAL A 7 51.18 36.74 -0.24
C VAL A 7 50.57 36.32 1.08
N ALA A 8 49.34 36.76 1.34
CA ALA A 8 48.59 36.34 2.51
C ALA A 8 48.37 34.82 2.50
N PRO A 9 48.50 34.12 3.62
CA PRO A 9 48.29 32.67 3.66
C PRO A 9 46.83 32.35 3.33
N GLU A 10 46.66 31.46 2.37
CA GLU A 10 45.35 30.95 1.96
C GLU A 10 44.66 30.31 3.18
N PRO A 11 43.36 30.63 3.43
CA PRO A 11 42.66 30.13 4.58
C PRO A 11 42.58 28.59 4.49
N ALA A 12 43.14 27.91 5.47
CA ALA A 12 43.19 26.46 5.56
C ALA A 12 41.76 25.90 5.43
N ALA A 13 41.52 25.10 4.38
CA ALA A 13 40.27 24.41 4.11
C ALA A 13 39.84 23.66 5.38
N ARG A 14 38.70 24.02 5.94
CA ARG A 14 38.13 23.34 7.11
C ARG A 14 37.98 21.84 6.79
N PRO A 15 38.53 20.94 7.64
CA PRO A 15 38.36 19.51 7.40
C PRO A 15 36.88 19.15 7.35
N VAL A 16 36.43 18.61 6.22
CA VAL A 16 35.07 18.08 6.08
C VAL A 16 34.93 16.94 7.08
N ARG A 17 34.23 17.22 8.19
CA ARG A 17 34.03 16.27 9.27
C ARG A 17 33.26 15.07 8.72
N ALA A 18 33.88 13.89 8.69
CA ALA A 18 33.22 12.65 8.29
C ALA A 18 31.98 12.44 9.18
N PRO A 19 30.83 12.08 8.61
CA PRO A 19 29.63 11.85 9.40
C PRO A 19 29.85 10.73 10.40
N ASP A 20 29.41 10.98 11.65
CA ASP A 20 29.57 10.13 12.82
C ASP A 20 29.03 8.71 12.54
N PRO A 21 29.81 7.64 12.79
CA PRO A 21 29.36 6.26 12.55
C PRO A 21 28.11 5.90 13.36
N ALA A 22 27.91 6.47 14.55
CA ALA A 22 26.70 6.30 15.35
C ALA A 22 25.44 6.90 14.68
N ALA A 23 25.59 8.06 14.04
CA ALA A 23 24.49 8.69 13.31
C ALA A 23 24.08 7.89 12.06
N ARG A 24 25.04 7.21 11.41
CA ARG A 24 24.76 6.35 10.25
C ARG A 24 24.00 5.08 10.64
N SER A 25 24.42 4.42 11.74
CA SER A 25 23.74 3.23 12.23
C SER A 25 22.31 3.51 12.70
N ALA A 26 22.09 4.62 13.42
CA ALA A 26 20.76 5.05 13.83
C ALA A 26 19.84 5.36 12.64
N ARG A 27 20.36 5.98 11.57
CA ARG A 27 19.61 6.24 10.34
C ARG A 27 19.24 4.95 9.62
N ALA A 28 20.17 4.00 9.49
CA ALA A 28 19.92 2.71 8.85
C ALA A 28 18.85 1.91 9.61
N GLU A 29 18.88 1.92 10.93
CA GLU A 29 17.89 1.26 11.77
C GLU A 29 16.49 1.87 11.61
N ARG A 30 16.39 3.21 11.59
CA ARG A 30 15.12 3.91 11.32
C ARG A 30 14.54 3.56 9.94
N LEU A 31 15.37 3.59 8.90
CA LEU A 31 14.95 3.21 7.54
C LEU A 31 14.45 1.76 7.50
N ARG A 32 15.16 0.83 8.14
CA ARG A 32 14.70 -0.57 8.24
C ARG A 32 13.34 -0.69 8.93
N LYS A 33 13.13 0.01 10.05
CA LYS A 33 11.84 0.01 10.76
C LYS A 33 10.71 0.56 9.88
N VAL A 34 10.98 1.64 9.13
CA VAL A 34 10.02 2.22 8.17
C VAL A 34 9.71 1.22 7.03
N CYS A 35 10.72 0.60 6.44
CA CYS A 35 10.52 -0.42 5.39
C CYS A 35 9.65 -1.58 5.90
N VAL A 36 9.96 -2.11 7.08
CA VAL A 36 9.20 -3.19 7.70
C VAL A 36 7.76 -2.74 7.96
N GLY A 37 7.56 -1.54 8.49
CA GLY A 37 6.22 -0.98 8.72
C GLY A 37 5.39 -0.87 7.44
N VAL A 38 6.00 -0.37 6.36
CA VAL A 38 5.34 -0.25 5.05
C VAL A 38 4.93 -1.62 4.50
N VAL A 39 5.81 -2.62 4.59
CA VAL A 39 5.50 -3.99 4.14
C VAL A 39 4.38 -4.60 4.97
N ILE A 40 4.46 -4.49 6.31
CA ILE A 40 3.40 -5.02 7.20
C ILE A 40 2.05 -4.40 6.86
N THR A 41 1.99 -3.08 6.65
CA THR A 41 0.76 -2.39 6.29
C THR A 41 0.20 -2.90 4.96
N ALA A 42 1.03 -3.02 3.91
CA ALA A 42 0.61 -3.51 2.61
C ALA A 42 0.09 -4.96 2.68
N VAL A 43 0.79 -5.83 3.42
CA VAL A 43 0.37 -7.23 3.63
C VAL A 43 -0.94 -7.28 4.41
N SER A 44 -1.09 -6.49 5.47
CA SER A 44 -2.33 -6.46 6.28
C SER A 44 -3.53 -6.01 5.45
N VAL A 45 -3.38 -4.96 4.62
CA VAL A 45 -4.44 -4.53 3.70
C VAL A 45 -4.77 -5.63 2.69
N SER A 46 -3.76 -6.29 2.12
CA SER A 46 -3.98 -7.39 1.16
C SER A 46 -4.72 -8.55 1.79
N VAL A 47 -4.34 -8.97 2.99
CA VAL A 47 -5.02 -10.04 3.74
C VAL A 47 -6.48 -9.65 4.02
N LEU A 48 -6.73 -8.42 4.47
CA LEU A 48 -8.08 -7.93 4.74
C LEU A 48 -8.96 -7.97 3.47
N VAL A 49 -8.45 -7.49 2.34
CA VAL A 49 -9.17 -7.51 1.05
C VAL A 49 -9.49 -8.95 0.64
N VAL A 50 -8.54 -9.87 0.76
CA VAL A 50 -8.75 -11.30 0.45
C VAL A 50 -9.81 -11.92 1.36
N LEU A 51 -9.77 -11.66 2.67
CA LEU A 51 -10.76 -12.17 3.61
C LEU A 51 -12.18 -11.65 3.32
N LEU A 52 -12.30 -10.35 3.01
CA LEU A 52 -13.58 -9.76 2.62
C LEU A 52 -14.11 -10.36 1.32
N PHE A 53 -13.23 -10.59 0.34
CA PHE A 53 -13.61 -11.23 -0.92
C PHE A 53 -14.07 -12.68 -0.71
N LEU A 54 -13.36 -13.45 0.10
CA LEU A 54 -13.74 -14.83 0.44
C LEU A 54 -15.06 -14.89 1.18
N ALA A 55 -15.33 -13.94 2.09
CA ALA A 55 -16.61 -13.86 2.78
C ALA A 55 -17.76 -13.55 1.80
N ALA A 56 -17.55 -12.61 0.87
CA ALA A 56 -18.53 -12.30 -0.16
C ALA A 56 -18.78 -13.48 -1.08
N TRP A 57 -17.72 -14.18 -1.51
CA TRP A 57 -17.83 -15.37 -2.35
C TRP A 57 -18.56 -16.50 -1.64
N ARG A 58 -18.27 -16.74 -0.36
CA ARG A 58 -18.98 -17.75 0.43
C ARG A 58 -20.48 -17.46 0.49
N ASN A 59 -20.86 -16.19 0.74
CA ASN A 59 -22.27 -15.80 0.77
C ASN A 59 -22.94 -16.02 -0.60
N ASP A 60 -22.26 -15.64 -1.67
CA ASP A 60 -22.76 -15.82 -3.04
C ASP A 60 -22.94 -17.31 -3.37
N TYR A 61 -21.97 -18.14 -3.01
CA TYR A 61 -22.05 -19.60 -3.19
C TYR A 61 -23.23 -20.21 -2.42
N LEU A 62 -23.49 -19.75 -1.19
CA LEU A 62 -24.61 -20.23 -0.37
C LEU A 62 -25.96 -19.85 -0.98
N ILE A 63 -26.09 -18.66 -1.59
CA ILE A 63 -27.31 -18.27 -2.30
C ILE A 63 -27.46 -19.11 -3.57
N GLU A 64 -26.40 -19.31 -4.35
CA GLU A 64 -26.45 -20.02 -5.62
C GLU A 64 -26.75 -21.53 -5.43
N SER A 65 -26.28 -22.14 -4.34
CA SER A 65 -26.46 -23.57 -4.07
C SER A 65 -27.92 -23.96 -3.78
N ASP A 66 -28.73 -23.05 -3.26
CA ASP A 66 -30.16 -23.29 -2.97
C ASP A 66 -30.97 -21.99 -3.22
N LYS A 67 -30.92 -21.53 -4.46
CA LYS A 67 -31.47 -20.25 -4.88
C LYS A 67 -33.01 -20.23 -4.91
N GLY A 68 -33.60 -19.28 -4.22
CA GLY A 68 -34.98 -18.84 -4.38
C GLY A 68 -35.01 -17.45 -5.02
N GLU A 69 -35.99 -17.21 -5.86
CA GLU A 69 -36.22 -15.90 -6.46
C GLU A 69 -37.61 -15.42 -6.10
N THR A 70 -37.72 -14.13 -5.76
CA THR A 70 -39.02 -13.49 -5.48
C THR A 70 -38.90 -11.99 -5.70
N THR A 71 -40.06 -11.32 -5.67
CA THR A 71 -40.11 -9.85 -5.72
C THR A 71 -40.18 -9.30 -4.30
N GLY A 72 -39.27 -8.40 -3.97
CA GLY A 72 -39.23 -7.68 -2.70
C GLY A 72 -39.56 -6.21 -2.88
N GLU A 73 -40.04 -5.58 -1.81
CA GLU A 73 -40.28 -4.14 -1.72
C GLU A 73 -39.19 -3.47 -0.92
N VAL A 74 -38.65 -2.37 -1.41
CA VAL A 74 -37.64 -1.56 -0.74
C VAL A 74 -38.28 -0.72 0.33
N LEU A 75 -38.05 -1.02 1.61
CA LEU A 75 -38.61 -0.25 2.73
C LEU A 75 -37.82 1.05 2.95
N SER A 76 -36.50 1.00 2.81
CA SER A 76 -35.66 2.19 2.91
C SER A 76 -34.44 2.04 2.01
N ALA A 77 -34.09 3.11 1.30
CA ALA A 77 -32.95 3.18 0.40
C ALA A 77 -31.81 3.93 1.08
N GLY A 78 -30.71 3.22 1.40
CA GLY A 78 -29.48 3.78 1.94
C GLY A 78 -28.34 3.70 0.94
N ARG A 79 -27.27 4.48 1.18
CA ARG A 79 -26.08 4.48 0.27
C ARG A 79 -25.30 3.17 0.27
N LEU A 80 -25.26 2.46 1.40
CA LEU A 80 -24.51 1.22 1.56
C LEU A 80 -25.39 0.00 1.75
N ARG A 81 -26.59 0.21 2.27
CA ARG A 81 -27.58 -0.84 2.55
C ARG A 81 -28.97 -0.31 2.31
N SER A 82 -29.86 -1.16 1.80
CA SER A 82 -31.29 -0.91 1.72
C SER A 82 -32.03 -1.99 2.47
N ALA A 83 -33.02 -1.60 3.26
CA ALA A 83 -33.94 -2.55 3.87
C ALA A 83 -34.93 -3.01 2.80
N VAL A 84 -35.09 -4.30 2.70
CA VAL A 84 -36.01 -4.94 1.74
C VAL A 84 -36.89 -5.92 2.50
N MET A 85 -38.16 -5.93 2.17
CA MET A 85 -39.13 -6.92 2.63
C MET A 85 -39.58 -7.77 1.44
N TYR A 86 -39.60 -9.08 1.62
CA TYR A 86 -40.08 -9.99 0.59
C TYR A 86 -40.85 -11.17 1.18
N VAL A 87 -41.67 -11.81 0.35
CA VAL A 87 -42.47 -12.97 0.74
C VAL A 87 -41.95 -14.18 -0.01
N THR A 88 -41.73 -15.26 0.71
CA THR A 88 -41.33 -16.56 0.17
C THR A 88 -42.56 -17.32 -0.35
N PRO A 89 -42.42 -18.34 -1.23
CA PRO A 89 -43.55 -19.09 -1.79
C PRO A 89 -44.42 -19.79 -0.77
N ASP A 90 -43.91 -20.05 0.44
CA ASP A 90 -44.65 -20.57 1.61
C ASP A 90 -45.51 -19.51 2.33
N GLY A 91 -45.52 -18.26 1.83
CA GLY A 91 -46.30 -17.15 2.38
C GLY A 91 -45.67 -16.44 3.59
N VAL A 92 -44.40 -16.79 3.94
CA VAL A 92 -43.67 -16.18 5.05
C VAL A 92 -43.05 -14.86 4.59
N THR A 93 -43.25 -13.80 5.38
CA THR A 93 -42.66 -12.49 5.13
C THR A 93 -41.29 -12.42 5.82
N HIS A 94 -40.27 -12.06 5.05
CA HIS A 94 -38.90 -11.90 5.55
C HIS A 94 -38.48 -10.44 5.45
N ASN A 95 -37.80 -9.95 6.51
CA ASN A 95 -37.15 -8.64 6.55
C ASN A 95 -35.71 -8.83 7.06
N PRO A 96 -34.76 -9.13 6.17
CA PRO A 96 -33.38 -9.41 6.53
C PRO A 96 -32.75 -8.27 7.31
N LYS A 97 -32.19 -8.55 8.50
CA LYS A 97 -31.58 -7.52 9.38
C LYS A 97 -30.39 -6.81 8.73
N VAL A 98 -29.66 -7.49 7.87
CA VAL A 98 -28.52 -6.92 7.16
C VAL A 98 -28.98 -6.07 5.98
N GLY A 99 -30.17 -6.32 5.44
CA GLY A 99 -30.67 -5.72 4.22
C GLY A 99 -29.88 -6.14 2.99
N VAL A 100 -30.14 -5.50 1.86
CA VAL A 100 -29.40 -5.71 0.62
C VAL A 100 -28.22 -4.77 0.56
N LEU A 101 -27.02 -5.30 0.32
CA LEU A 101 -25.77 -4.54 0.22
C LEU A 101 -25.62 -3.89 -1.16
N TYR A 102 -25.03 -2.69 -1.17
CA TYR A 102 -24.68 -1.94 -2.38
C TYR A 102 -25.84 -1.73 -3.36
N PRO A 103 -27.00 -1.24 -2.89
CA PRO A 103 -28.09 -0.91 -3.77
C PRO A 103 -27.72 0.34 -4.59
N THR A 104 -27.57 0.21 -5.90
CA THR A 104 -27.44 1.38 -6.78
C THR A 104 -28.81 1.83 -7.22
N ASN A 105 -29.13 3.09 -6.90
CA ASN A 105 -30.34 3.79 -7.37
C ASN A 105 -31.69 3.14 -6.98
N LEU A 106 -31.77 2.49 -5.81
CA LEU A 106 -33.05 2.04 -5.29
C LEU A 106 -33.79 3.20 -4.63
N THR A 107 -35.11 3.22 -4.79
CA THR A 107 -36.05 4.16 -4.16
C THR A 107 -36.93 3.42 -3.17
N ALA A 108 -37.28 4.07 -2.05
CA ALA A 108 -38.24 3.50 -1.10
C ALA A 108 -39.58 3.29 -1.79
N GLY A 109 -40.22 2.12 -1.59
CA GLY A 109 -41.46 1.71 -2.25
C GLY A 109 -41.27 1.04 -3.61
N GLU A 110 -40.02 0.97 -4.11
CA GLU A 110 -39.68 0.28 -5.36
C GLU A 110 -39.77 -1.24 -5.20
N ARG A 111 -40.27 -1.92 -6.21
CA ARG A 111 -40.26 -3.38 -6.29
C ARG A 111 -39.05 -3.86 -7.06
N ILE A 112 -38.27 -4.77 -6.46
CA ILE A 112 -37.08 -5.32 -7.06
C ILE A 112 -37.12 -6.85 -7.01
N ASN A 113 -36.49 -7.49 -7.97
CA ASN A 113 -36.27 -8.92 -7.90
C ASN A 113 -35.11 -9.21 -6.96
N VAL A 114 -35.32 -10.13 -6.04
CA VAL A 114 -34.33 -10.57 -5.06
C VAL A 114 -34.09 -12.06 -5.18
N GLU A 115 -32.85 -12.46 -4.98
CA GLU A 115 -32.41 -13.84 -4.85
C GLU A 115 -32.03 -14.08 -3.39
N TYR A 116 -32.49 -15.19 -2.84
CA TYR A 116 -32.25 -15.55 -1.45
C TYR A 116 -31.87 -17.05 -1.34
N SER A 117 -31.18 -17.42 -0.28
CA SER A 117 -30.96 -18.83 0.05
C SER A 117 -32.22 -19.39 0.73
N ARG A 118 -32.75 -20.51 0.22
CA ARG A 118 -33.90 -21.17 0.88
C ARG A 118 -33.52 -21.76 2.24
N ALA A 119 -32.24 -22.15 2.41
CA ALA A 119 -31.74 -22.65 3.67
C ALA A 119 -31.59 -21.53 4.72
N ASP A 120 -31.27 -20.29 4.28
CA ASP A 120 -31.12 -19.11 5.14
C ASP A 120 -31.75 -17.88 4.47
N PRO A 121 -33.06 -17.63 4.68
CA PRO A 121 -33.74 -16.50 4.06
C PRO A 121 -33.22 -15.11 4.45
N ASP A 122 -32.44 -15.00 5.52
CA ASP A 122 -31.77 -13.73 5.85
C ASP A 122 -30.62 -13.40 4.88
N LEU A 123 -30.16 -14.40 4.12
CA LEU A 123 -29.14 -14.24 3.09
C LEU A 123 -29.79 -13.90 1.75
N VAL A 124 -29.86 -12.62 1.43
CA VAL A 124 -30.55 -12.07 0.26
C VAL A 124 -29.66 -11.11 -0.52
N ARG A 125 -29.78 -11.14 -1.86
CA ARG A 125 -29.14 -10.20 -2.78
C ARG A 125 -30.12 -9.70 -3.84
N VAL A 126 -29.79 -8.59 -4.49
CA VAL A 126 -30.54 -8.13 -5.69
C VAL A 126 -30.26 -9.11 -6.83
N ALA A 127 -31.30 -9.55 -7.54
CA ALA A 127 -31.16 -10.48 -8.65
C ALA A 127 -30.17 -9.99 -9.72
N GLY A 128 -29.35 -10.91 -10.20
CA GLY A 128 -28.31 -10.63 -11.20
C GLY A 128 -27.06 -9.91 -10.66
N ARG A 129 -26.92 -9.73 -9.33
CA ARG A 129 -25.72 -9.17 -8.71
C ARG A 129 -24.99 -10.27 -7.95
N ASP A 130 -23.91 -10.71 -8.52
CA ASP A 130 -23.01 -11.69 -7.95
C ASP A 130 -21.71 -11.07 -7.43
N VAL A 131 -20.85 -11.88 -6.83
CA VAL A 131 -19.54 -11.48 -6.31
C VAL A 131 -18.62 -10.86 -7.38
N ARG A 132 -18.90 -11.07 -8.68
CA ARG A 132 -18.07 -10.51 -9.76
C ARG A 132 -18.04 -8.99 -9.73
N VAL A 133 -19.12 -8.35 -9.26
CA VAL A 133 -19.16 -6.89 -9.08
C VAL A 133 -18.11 -6.42 -8.05
N ALA A 134 -17.76 -7.25 -7.07
CA ALA A 134 -16.78 -6.93 -6.05
C ALA A 134 -15.32 -7.18 -6.50
N VAL A 135 -15.09 -7.92 -7.58
CA VAL A 135 -13.74 -8.26 -8.09
C VAL A 135 -12.99 -6.99 -8.50
N LEU A 136 -13.63 -6.13 -9.27
CA LEU A 136 -12.97 -4.92 -9.80
C LEU A 136 -12.51 -3.96 -8.69
N PRO A 137 -13.35 -3.57 -7.71
CA PRO A 137 -12.91 -2.74 -6.59
C PRO A 137 -11.85 -3.43 -5.72
N ALA A 138 -11.95 -4.75 -5.48
CA ALA A 138 -10.94 -5.48 -4.72
C ALA A 138 -9.56 -5.46 -5.41
N LEU A 139 -9.52 -5.74 -6.71
CA LEU A 139 -8.30 -5.67 -7.50
C LEU A 139 -7.73 -4.24 -7.56
N SER A 140 -8.59 -3.22 -7.66
CA SER A 140 -8.13 -1.83 -7.69
C SER A 140 -7.45 -1.42 -6.37
N VAL A 141 -8.00 -1.82 -5.22
CA VAL A 141 -7.39 -1.57 -3.91
C VAL A 141 -6.03 -2.26 -3.80
N LEU A 142 -5.93 -3.53 -4.22
CA LEU A 142 -4.65 -4.25 -4.25
C LEU A 142 -3.64 -3.58 -5.18
N ALA A 143 -4.05 -3.24 -6.40
CA ALA A 143 -3.18 -2.59 -7.38
C ALA A 143 -2.64 -1.25 -6.84
N VAL A 144 -3.49 -0.39 -6.29
CA VAL A 144 -3.08 0.88 -5.69
C VAL A 144 -2.15 0.67 -4.50
N THR A 145 -2.49 -0.28 -3.61
CA THR A 145 -1.64 -0.60 -2.45
C THR A 145 -0.22 -0.98 -2.88
N TRP A 146 -0.07 -1.86 -3.86
CA TRP A 146 1.23 -2.30 -4.34
C TRP A 146 1.92 -1.27 -5.23
N ALA A 147 1.17 -0.49 -6.03
CA ALA A 147 1.70 0.61 -6.81
C ALA A 147 2.32 1.73 -5.96
N LEU A 148 1.83 1.93 -4.74
CA LEU A 148 2.42 2.85 -3.78
C LEU A 148 3.56 2.22 -2.98
N THR A 149 3.40 0.95 -2.59
CA THR A 149 4.37 0.24 -1.74
C THR A 149 5.70 -0.01 -2.44
N LEU A 150 5.67 -0.52 -3.68
CA LEU A 150 6.88 -0.90 -4.41
C LEU A 150 7.82 0.29 -4.68
N PRO A 151 7.34 1.44 -5.24
CA PRO A 151 8.23 2.59 -5.43
C PRO A 151 8.70 3.20 -4.12
N THR A 152 7.86 3.18 -3.07
CA THR A 152 8.27 3.66 -1.74
C THR A 152 9.41 2.83 -1.19
N LEU A 153 9.32 1.50 -1.25
CA LEU A 153 10.40 0.61 -0.84
C LEU A 153 11.66 0.79 -1.69
N TRP A 154 11.50 0.94 -3.00
CA TRP A 154 12.62 1.18 -3.90
C TRP A 154 13.36 2.49 -3.57
N LEU A 155 12.62 3.58 -3.33
CA LEU A 155 13.20 4.88 -2.93
C LEU A 155 13.91 4.79 -1.58
N LEU A 156 13.32 4.10 -0.60
CA LEU A 156 13.93 3.88 0.72
C LEU A 156 15.22 3.06 0.61
N MET A 157 15.22 1.99 -0.18
CA MET A 157 16.42 1.18 -0.44
C MET A 157 17.49 2.00 -1.15
N ARG A 158 17.13 2.77 -2.16
CA ARG A 158 18.08 3.66 -2.86
C ARG A 158 18.66 4.73 -1.94
N ALA A 159 17.86 5.29 -1.03
CA ALA A 159 18.33 6.24 -0.04
C ALA A 159 19.27 5.59 0.99
N ALA A 160 19.07 4.31 1.31
CA ALA A 160 19.95 3.54 2.18
C ALA A 160 21.29 3.22 1.49
N THR A 161 21.29 2.83 0.21
CA THR A 161 22.50 2.50 -0.56
C THR A 161 23.27 3.73 -1.05
N GLY A 162 22.57 4.83 -1.37
CA GLY A 162 23.19 6.09 -1.80
C GLY A 162 24.03 6.76 -0.72
N SER A 163 23.93 6.34 0.55
CA SER A 163 24.83 6.79 1.62
C SER A 163 26.14 6.00 1.71
N MET A 164 26.29 4.92 0.98
CA MET A 164 27.56 4.24 0.76
C MET A 164 28.30 4.92 -0.39
N SER A 165 28.90 6.09 -0.12
CA SER A 165 29.96 6.62 -0.96
C SER A 165 31.10 5.61 -0.94
N VAL A 166 31.25 4.84 -2.00
CA VAL A 166 32.43 4.02 -2.26
C VAL A 166 33.59 5.00 -2.40
N ARG A 167 34.36 5.21 -1.34
CA ARG A 167 35.66 5.88 -1.47
C ARG A 167 36.51 5.00 -2.38
N PRO A 168 37.02 5.54 -3.49
CA PRO A 168 37.98 4.78 -4.28
C PRO A 168 39.17 4.42 -3.35
N ILE A 169 39.46 3.12 -3.25
CA ILE A 169 40.55 2.56 -2.43
C ILE A 169 41.91 3.09 -2.93
N PHE A 170 41.92 3.70 -4.11
CA PHE A 170 43.09 4.27 -4.75
C PHE A 170 42.90 5.81 -4.85
N ASP A 171 43.57 6.54 -3.95
CA ASP A 171 43.76 7.99 -4.08
C ASP A 171 45.15 8.20 -4.74
N PRO A 172 45.20 8.53 -6.04
CA PRO A 172 46.44 8.75 -6.74
C PRO A 172 47.21 9.98 -6.21
N ALA A 173 46.55 10.85 -5.44
CA ALA A 173 47.20 12.01 -4.83
C ALA A 173 48.09 11.61 -3.62
N SER A 174 47.80 10.51 -2.98
CA SER A 174 48.58 10.00 -1.85
C SER A 174 49.93 9.41 -2.29
N TYR A 175 50.02 8.92 -3.53
CA TYR A 175 51.22 8.35 -4.09
C TYR A 175 52.29 9.41 -4.42
N ARG A 176 51.90 10.61 -4.88
CA ARG A 176 52.81 11.70 -5.22
C ARG A 176 53.56 12.31 -4.04
N ARG A 177 53.05 12.16 -2.82
CA ARG A 177 53.70 12.71 -1.61
C ARG A 177 54.80 11.82 -1.01
N ARG A 178 54.98 10.61 -1.51
CA ARG A 178 55.96 9.65 -0.96
C ARG A 178 57.19 9.45 -1.82
N VAL A 179 57.37 10.24 -2.89
CA VAL A 179 58.65 10.23 -3.60
C VAL A 179 59.52 11.24 -2.89
N PRO A 180 60.54 10.79 -2.08
CA PRO A 180 61.54 11.69 -1.55
C PRO A 180 62.29 12.28 -2.74
N GLY A 181 62.32 13.61 -2.80
CA GLY A 181 63.08 14.31 -3.86
C GLY A 181 64.49 13.82 -3.92
N ASP A 182 64.85 13.38 -5.10
CA ASP A 182 66.26 13.22 -5.51
C ASP A 182 66.93 14.60 -5.47
N ARG A 183 67.49 14.93 -4.30
CA ARG A 183 68.33 16.10 -4.09
C ARG A 183 69.72 15.60 -3.80
N ASP A 184 70.32 14.88 -4.71
CA ASP A 184 71.78 14.67 -4.70
C ASP A 184 72.19 14.20 -6.08
N ARG A 185 72.29 15.12 -7.02
CA ARG A 185 73.12 15.03 -8.21
C ARG A 185 73.36 16.42 -8.78
N ALA A 186 74.25 17.12 -8.08
CA ALA A 186 75.00 18.19 -8.71
C ALA A 186 76.37 18.31 -7.94
N ASP A 187 77.33 17.55 -8.37
CA ASP A 187 78.76 17.89 -8.40
C ASP A 187 79.35 17.21 -9.60
#